data_242914d93372edbbee23bec3d830b6d2
#
_entry.id   242914d93372edbbee23bec3d830b6d2
#
_cell.length_a   1.000
_cell.length_b   1.000
_cell.length_c   1.000
_cell.angle_alpha   90.00
_cell.angle_beta   90.00
_cell.angle_gamma   90.00
#
_symmetry.space_group_name_H-M   'P 1'
#
loop_
_entity.id
_entity.type
_entity.pdbx_description
1 polymer ?
#
loop_
_entity_poly.entity_id
_entity_poly.type
_entity_poly.pdbx_seq_one_letter_code
_entity_poly.pdbx_strand_id
1 'polypeptide(L)'
;MGKMKAVEVRAPGGPLQLVERDVPEPAAGQVLIDVRACGICHSDVFTREGLWPGLAFPRVPGHEVVGVIAAVGPGVHEWRPGQRVGVGWHGGHCGRCEPCRRGDFILCRRGLVPGLSYDGGYAERMLAPVEALAQIPDPLSDLEAAPLLCAGITTFNALRNSGARAGEVVAILGIGGLGHLGVQFAAKMGFETVAIARGQDKEPLAKQLGARHYIDSSAQNMAEALTALGGAKLILATVTSGKAMSAALGGLGIDGKLIMVGVSEEPVEVPIAPFIMGRRSVQGWPSGTSMDSQDTLAFSALTGIRPMIEEFPLERAEEAYHRMLSGAARFRVVLKTA
;
A
#
# COMPACT_ATOMS: atom_id res chain seq x y z
N MET A 1 -26.99 -7.54 -21.97
CA MET A 1 -25.86 -7.31 -21.05
C MET A 1 -26.10 -6.02 -20.28
N GLY A 2 -25.84 -5.98 -18.98
CA GLY A 2 -25.98 -4.77 -18.17
C GLY A 2 -24.88 -3.77 -18.47
N LYS A 3 -25.12 -2.50 -18.17
CA LYS A 3 -24.12 -1.43 -18.24
C LYS A 3 -23.59 -1.12 -16.85
N MET A 4 -22.39 -0.57 -16.78
CA MET A 4 -21.73 -0.12 -15.55
C MET A 4 -20.96 1.17 -15.79
N LYS A 5 -20.84 2.01 -14.78
CA LYS A 5 -19.94 3.17 -14.80
C LYS A 5 -18.50 2.71 -14.50
N ALA A 6 -17.57 3.32 -15.21
CA ALA A 6 -16.14 3.18 -14.94
C ALA A 6 -15.43 4.51 -15.22
N VAL A 7 -14.30 4.70 -14.59
CA VAL A 7 -13.40 5.83 -14.86
C VAL A 7 -12.16 5.30 -15.54
N GLU A 8 -11.89 5.78 -16.75
CA GLU A 8 -10.77 5.30 -17.56
C GLU A 8 -9.82 6.41 -17.98
N VAL A 9 -8.57 6.03 -18.25
CA VAL A 9 -7.57 6.84 -18.95
C VAL A 9 -7.49 6.31 -20.39
N ARG A 10 -7.58 7.19 -21.38
CA ARG A 10 -7.61 6.81 -22.81
C ARG A 10 -6.27 6.88 -23.51
N ALA A 11 -5.34 7.66 -22.96
CA ALA A 11 -3.99 7.82 -23.47
C ALA A 11 -3.06 8.27 -22.33
N PRO A 12 -1.74 8.05 -22.43
CA PRO A 12 -0.77 8.53 -21.46
C PRO A 12 -0.92 10.03 -21.16
N GLY A 13 -0.94 10.41 -19.88
CA GLY A 13 -1.15 11.78 -19.42
C GLY A 13 -2.58 12.32 -19.59
N GLY A 14 -3.51 11.49 -20.07
CA GLY A 14 -4.91 11.87 -20.25
C GLY A 14 -5.66 12.02 -18.93
N PRO A 15 -6.82 12.73 -18.94
CA PRO A 15 -7.67 12.85 -17.76
C PRO A 15 -8.36 11.52 -17.42
N LEU A 16 -8.75 11.37 -16.16
CA LEU A 16 -9.64 10.33 -15.69
C LEU A 16 -11.08 10.65 -16.15
N GLN A 17 -11.63 9.85 -17.05
CA GLN A 17 -12.93 10.09 -17.68
C GLN A 17 -13.98 9.08 -17.21
N LEU A 18 -15.12 9.57 -16.71
CA LEU A 18 -16.27 8.73 -16.43
C LEU A 18 -16.90 8.26 -17.76
N VAL A 19 -17.10 6.96 -17.89
CA VAL A 19 -17.67 6.31 -19.06
C VAL A 19 -18.67 5.23 -18.66
N GLU A 20 -19.51 4.83 -19.61
CA GLU A 20 -20.36 3.65 -19.52
C GLU A 20 -19.72 2.50 -20.31
N ARG A 21 -19.61 1.32 -19.69
CA ARG A 21 -19.05 0.10 -20.28
C ARG A 21 -20.01 -1.08 -20.12
N ASP A 22 -19.85 -2.09 -20.92
CA ASP A 22 -20.57 -3.36 -20.73
C ASP A 22 -20.01 -4.07 -19.49
N VAL A 23 -20.91 -4.71 -18.70
CA VAL A 23 -20.50 -5.55 -17.58
C VAL A 23 -19.79 -6.78 -18.14
N PRO A 24 -18.53 -7.05 -17.75
CA PRO A 24 -17.79 -8.20 -18.23
C PRO A 24 -18.27 -9.50 -17.58
N GLU A 25 -18.05 -10.64 -18.25
CA GLU A 25 -18.32 -11.97 -17.71
C GLU A 25 -17.02 -12.61 -17.20
N PRO A 26 -17.04 -13.29 -16.01
CA PRO A 26 -15.84 -13.91 -15.48
C PRO A 26 -15.48 -15.18 -16.27
N ALA A 27 -14.25 -15.24 -16.75
CA ALA A 27 -13.66 -16.43 -17.36
C ALA A 27 -13.28 -17.48 -16.31
N ALA A 28 -12.78 -18.66 -16.76
CA ALA A 28 -12.30 -19.69 -15.86
C ALA A 28 -11.22 -19.16 -14.90
N GLY A 29 -11.37 -19.43 -13.60
CA GLY A 29 -10.47 -18.94 -12.53
C GLY A 29 -10.61 -17.47 -12.19
N GLN A 30 -11.69 -16.81 -12.63
CA GLN A 30 -11.98 -15.40 -12.33
C GLN A 30 -13.29 -15.24 -11.55
N VAL A 31 -13.42 -14.12 -10.89
CA VAL A 31 -14.68 -13.65 -10.29
C VAL A 31 -15.04 -12.28 -10.83
N LEU A 32 -16.34 -11.97 -10.86
CA LEU A 32 -16.86 -10.62 -11.05
C LEU A 32 -17.14 -10.04 -9.66
N ILE A 33 -16.63 -8.85 -9.39
CA ILE A 33 -16.78 -8.14 -8.11
C ILE A 33 -17.65 -6.91 -8.32
N ASP A 34 -18.74 -6.77 -7.56
CA ASP A 34 -19.44 -5.51 -7.36
C ASP A 34 -18.57 -4.65 -6.43
N VAL A 35 -17.90 -3.66 -7.00
CA VAL A 35 -16.97 -2.78 -6.25
C VAL A 35 -17.78 -1.87 -5.33
N ARG A 36 -17.34 -1.73 -4.09
CA ARG A 36 -17.92 -0.87 -3.06
C ARG A 36 -17.04 0.33 -2.76
N ALA A 37 -15.73 0.11 -2.78
CA ALA A 37 -14.73 1.13 -2.52
C ALA A 37 -13.44 0.82 -3.27
N CYS A 38 -12.73 1.88 -3.71
CA CYS A 38 -11.37 1.77 -4.23
C CYS A 38 -10.52 2.93 -3.72
N GLY A 39 -9.43 2.62 -3.03
CA GLY A 39 -8.46 3.63 -2.61
C GLY A 39 -7.69 4.21 -3.79
N ILE A 40 -7.31 5.48 -3.67
CA ILE A 40 -6.41 6.17 -4.62
C ILE A 40 -4.99 6.15 -4.06
N CYS A 41 -4.07 5.59 -4.83
CA CYS A 41 -2.66 5.48 -4.49
C CYS A 41 -1.79 6.35 -5.41
N HIS A 42 -0.64 6.78 -4.91
CA HIS A 42 0.33 7.46 -5.77
C HIS A 42 0.78 6.59 -6.97
N SER A 43 0.77 5.27 -6.81
CA SER A 43 1.10 4.33 -7.90
C SER A 43 0.09 4.33 -9.07
N ASP A 44 -1.09 4.93 -8.92
CA ASP A 44 -2.03 5.13 -10.03
C ASP A 44 -1.49 6.11 -11.08
N VAL A 45 -0.43 6.87 -10.75
CA VAL A 45 0.37 7.64 -11.71
C VAL A 45 0.93 6.74 -12.81
N PHE A 46 1.34 5.50 -12.50
CA PHE A 46 1.84 4.57 -13.52
C PHE A 46 0.80 4.27 -14.59
N THR A 47 -0.47 4.16 -14.20
CA THR A 47 -1.57 3.99 -15.15
C THR A 47 -1.82 5.28 -15.92
N ARG A 48 -1.94 6.40 -15.22
CA ARG A 48 -2.28 7.68 -15.85
C ARG A 48 -1.23 8.14 -16.86
N GLU A 49 0.05 8.07 -16.48
CA GLU A 49 1.16 8.56 -17.30
C GLU A 49 1.71 7.51 -18.29
N GLY A 50 1.17 6.28 -18.27
CA GLY A 50 1.64 5.22 -19.17
C GLY A 50 3.04 4.68 -18.85
N LEU A 51 3.45 4.75 -17.59
CA LEU A 51 4.82 4.43 -17.15
C LEU A 51 5.04 2.93 -16.84
N TRP A 52 4.08 2.08 -17.17
CA TRP A 52 4.19 0.64 -16.93
C TRP A 52 4.42 -0.14 -18.21
N PRO A 53 5.43 -1.03 -18.26
CA PRO A 53 5.72 -1.83 -19.46
C PRO A 53 4.52 -2.67 -19.90
N GLY A 54 4.13 -2.53 -21.17
CA GLY A 54 3.01 -3.30 -21.74
C GLY A 54 1.62 -2.79 -21.37
N LEU A 55 1.49 -1.65 -20.71
CA LEU A 55 0.20 -1.03 -20.43
C LEU A 55 -0.52 -0.66 -21.74
N ALA A 56 -1.76 -1.12 -21.88
CA ALA A 56 -2.64 -0.80 -23.01
C ALA A 56 -3.77 0.14 -22.57
N PHE A 57 -4.12 1.09 -23.43
CA PHE A 57 -5.24 2.02 -23.27
C PHE A 57 -6.42 1.66 -24.18
N PRO A 58 -7.68 2.01 -23.80
CA PRO A 58 -8.05 2.63 -22.53
C PRO A 58 -7.85 1.69 -21.34
N ARG A 59 -7.58 2.27 -20.14
CA ARG A 59 -7.36 1.52 -18.91
C ARG A 59 -8.14 2.13 -17.75
N VAL A 60 -8.81 1.29 -16.96
CA VAL A 60 -9.44 1.65 -15.69
C VAL A 60 -8.39 1.47 -14.58
N PRO A 61 -7.99 2.52 -13.85
CA PRO A 61 -7.03 2.43 -12.73
C PRO A 61 -7.61 1.76 -11.48
N GLY A 62 -6.79 1.68 -10.43
CA GLY A 62 -7.20 1.31 -9.08
C GLY A 62 -6.81 -0.12 -8.67
N HIS A 63 -6.04 -0.22 -7.58
CA HIS A 63 -5.50 -1.47 -7.02
C HIS A 63 -5.68 -1.56 -5.50
N GLU A 64 -6.63 -0.84 -4.93
CA GLU A 64 -7.03 -0.90 -3.51
C GLU A 64 -8.54 -1.20 -3.44
N VAL A 65 -8.95 -2.34 -3.97
CA VAL A 65 -10.36 -2.63 -4.27
C VAL A 65 -11.01 -3.44 -3.17
N VAL A 66 -12.18 -2.99 -2.73
CA VAL A 66 -13.08 -3.75 -1.85
C VAL A 66 -14.44 -3.88 -2.51
N GLY A 67 -15.00 -5.07 -2.44
CA GLY A 67 -16.32 -5.32 -2.98
C GLY A 67 -16.91 -6.66 -2.56
N VAL A 68 -17.95 -7.05 -3.27
CA VAL A 68 -18.68 -8.31 -3.04
C VAL A 68 -18.67 -9.11 -4.34
N ILE A 69 -18.38 -10.40 -4.27
CA ILE A 69 -18.44 -11.28 -5.42
C ILE A 69 -19.87 -11.32 -5.95
N ALA A 70 -20.08 -10.88 -7.19
CA ALA A 70 -21.35 -10.94 -7.90
C ALA A 70 -21.55 -12.25 -8.66
N ALA A 71 -20.47 -12.76 -9.27
CA ALA A 71 -20.46 -14.00 -10.03
C ALA A 71 -19.08 -14.65 -9.99
N VAL A 72 -19.05 -15.96 -10.21
CA VAL A 72 -17.83 -16.75 -10.32
C VAL A 72 -17.75 -17.41 -11.68
N GLY A 73 -16.55 -17.46 -12.25
CA GLY A 73 -16.29 -18.13 -13.50
C GLY A 73 -16.20 -19.65 -13.36
N PRO A 74 -16.13 -20.38 -14.49
CA PRO A 74 -15.97 -21.83 -14.47
C PRO A 74 -14.74 -22.29 -13.68
N GLY A 75 -14.89 -23.36 -12.91
CA GLY A 75 -13.80 -23.96 -12.12
C GLY A 75 -13.47 -23.27 -10.80
N VAL A 76 -14.18 -22.20 -10.44
CA VAL A 76 -14.03 -21.55 -9.13
C VAL A 76 -14.93 -22.27 -8.12
N HIS A 77 -14.34 -22.85 -7.08
CA HIS A 77 -15.05 -23.62 -6.05
C HIS A 77 -14.85 -23.06 -4.64
N GLU A 78 -13.73 -22.38 -4.39
CA GLU A 78 -13.33 -21.80 -3.09
C GLU A 78 -14.02 -20.48 -2.78
N TRP A 79 -14.53 -19.80 -3.80
CA TRP A 79 -15.25 -18.51 -3.68
C TRP A 79 -16.67 -18.62 -4.20
N ARG A 80 -17.57 -17.81 -3.64
CA ARG A 80 -19.00 -17.80 -4.01
C ARG A 80 -19.59 -16.39 -3.98
N PRO A 81 -20.65 -16.13 -4.77
CA PRO A 81 -21.39 -14.86 -4.72
C PRO A 81 -21.81 -14.49 -3.29
N GLY A 82 -21.77 -13.20 -2.98
CA GLY A 82 -22.10 -12.64 -1.67
C GLY A 82 -20.92 -12.53 -0.70
N GLN A 83 -19.75 -13.14 -0.98
CA GLN A 83 -18.56 -12.97 -0.13
C GLN A 83 -17.92 -11.60 -0.34
N ARG A 84 -17.52 -10.94 0.77
CA ARG A 84 -16.73 -9.70 0.74
C ARG A 84 -15.27 -10.02 0.49
N VAL A 85 -14.70 -9.35 -0.50
CA VAL A 85 -13.31 -9.56 -0.94
C VAL A 85 -12.59 -8.25 -1.19
N GLY A 86 -11.27 -8.31 -1.07
CA GLY A 86 -10.37 -7.26 -1.47
C GLY A 86 -9.40 -7.72 -2.54
N VAL A 87 -8.97 -6.80 -3.39
CA VAL A 87 -7.91 -7.00 -4.38
C VAL A 87 -6.90 -5.87 -4.24
N GLY A 88 -5.68 -6.23 -3.86
CA GLY A 88 -4.56 -5.29 -3.69
C GLY A 88 -3.63 -5.23 -4.89
N TRP A 89 -2.40 -4.75 -4.65
CA TRP A 89 -1.35 -4.69 -5.67
C TRP A 89 -1.06 -6.05 -6.34
N HIS A 90 -1.05 -7.13 -5.56
CA HIS A 90 -0.93 -8.49 -6.10
C HIS A 90 -2.23 -8.91 -6.77
N GLY A 91 -2.33 -8.64 -8.06
CA GLY A 91 -3.50 -8.92 -8.90
C GLY A 91 -3.46 -10.29 -9.58
N GLY A 92 -2.49 -11.13 -9.25
CA GLY A 92 -2.36 -12.48 -9.79
C GLY A 92 -0.92 -12.88 -10.08
N HIS A 93 -0.67 -14.20 -10.22
CA HIS A 93 0.65 -14.75 -10.48
C HIS A 93 0.58 -16.00 -11.38
N CYS A 94 1.71 -16.41 -11.96
CA CYS A 94 1.69 -17.48 -12.96
C CYS A 94 1.83 -18.91 -12.40
N GLY A 95 2.15 -19.08 -11.12
CA GLY A 95 2.32 -20.37 -10.44
C GLY A 95 3.54 -21.23 -10.86
N ARG A 96 4.29 -20.84 -11.90
CA ARG A 96 5.30 -21.74 -12.54
C ARG A 96 6.69 -21.13 -12.75
N CYS A 97 6.89 -19.81 -12.64
CA CYS A 97 8.23 -19.23 -12.66
C CYS A 97 9.00 -19.56 -11.37
N GLU A 98 10.30 -19.27 -11.35
CA GLU A 98 11.15 -19.64 -10.22
C GLU A 98 10.66 -19.04 -8.88
N PRO A 99 10.37 -17.73 -8.76
CA PRO A 99 9.81 -17.18 -7.52
C PRO A 99 8.51 -17.89 -7.09
N CYS A 100 7.57 -18.10 -8.01
CA CYS A 100 6.31 -18.81 -7.68
C CYS A 100 6.55 -20.24 -7.16
N ARG A 101 7.50 -20.97 -7.75
CA ARG A 101 7.85 -22.33 -7.31
C ARG A 101 8.53 -22.37 -5.94
N ARG A 102 9.06 -21.24 -5.48
CA ARG A 102 9.60 -21.03 -4.12
C ARG A 102 8.54 -20.51 -3.12
N GLY A 103 7.31 -20.28 -3.58
CA GLY A 103 6.23 -19.69 -2.77
C GLY A 103 6.28 -18.17 -2.70
N ASP A 104 7.16 -17.52 -3.44
CA ASP A 104 7.32 -16.06 -3.47
C ASP A 104 6.53 -15.46 -4.64
N PHE A 105 5.21 -15.38 -4.47
CA PHE A 105 4.29 -15.00 -5.53
C PHE A 105 4.36 -13.50 -5.86
N ILE A 106 4.70 -12.65 -4.89
CA ILE A 106 4.81 -11.19 -5.12
C ILE A 106 5.94 -10.86 -6.11
N LEU A 107 6.99 -11.68 -6.17
CA LEU A 107 8.09 -11.54 -7.12
C LEU A 107 7.88 -12.33 -8.41
N CYS A 108 6.65 -12.72 -8.72
CA CYS A 108 6.32 -13.42 -9.96
C CYS A 108 6.78 -12.63 -11.19
N ARG A 109 7.58 -13.27 -12.08
CA ARG A 109 8.08 -12.65 -13.33
C ARG A 109 6.97 -12.26 -14.32
N ARG A 110 5.75 -12.74 -14.09
CA ARG A 110 4.52 -12.44 -14.85
C ARG A 110 3.40 -12.05 -13.89
N GLY A 111 3.76 -11.34 -12.81
CA GLY A 111 2.79 -10.82 -11.86
C GLY A 111 1.81 -9.87 -12.54
N LEU A 112 0.57 -9.92 -12.13
CA LEU A 112 -0.49 -9.03 -12.59
C LEU A 112 -0.79 -8.01 -11.51
N VAL A 113 -1.13 -6.78 -11.94
CA VAL A 113 -1.52 -5.68 -11.06
C VAL A 113 -2.81 -5.07 -11.60
N PRO A 114 -3.89 -4.96 -10.79
CA PRO A 114 -5.12 -4.29 -11.20
C PRO A 114 -4.86 -2.83 -11.57
N GLY A 115 -5.52 -2.34 -12.59
CA GLY A 115 -5.30 -1.00 -13.10
C GLY A 115 -4.09 -0.87 -14.02
N LEU A 116 -3.19 -1.85 -14.06
CA LEU A 116 -2.03 -1.88 -14.95
C LEU A 116 -2.12 -3.03 -15.94
N SER A 117 -2.22 -4.28 -15.46
CA SER A 117 -2.27 -5.48 -16.29
C SER A 117 -3.65 -5.77 -16.85
N TYR A 118 -4.68 -5.41 -16.10
CA TYR A 118 -6.10 -5.50 -16.44
C TYR A 118 -6.84 -4.34 -15.76
N ASP A 119 -8.13 -4.15 -16.10
CA ASP A 119 -8.93 -3.05 -15.55
C ASP A 119 -9.08 -3.16 -14.04
N GLY A 120 -8.87 -2.05 -13.33
CA GLY A 120 -8.88 -1.94 -11.88
C GLY A 120 -10.24 -1.53 -11.30
N GLY A 121 -10.19 -1.02 -10.06
CA GLY A 121 -11.37 -0.77 -9.24
C GLY A 121 -12.02 0.61 -9.36
N TYR A 122 -11.56 1.49 -10.26
CA TYR A 122 -12.28 2.75 -10.51
C TYR A 122 -13.52 2.49 -11.38
N ALA A 123 -14.35 1.57 -10.96
CA ALA A 123 -15.54 1.11 -11.67
C ALA A 123 -16.57 0.52 -10.69
N GLU A 124 -17.82 0.44 -11.10
CA GLU A 124 -18.87 -0.27 -10.34
C GLU A 124 -18.63 -1.78 -10.27
N ARG A 125 -17.94 -2.33 -11.29
CA ARG A 125 -17.60 -3.75 -11.35
C ARG A 125 -16.22 -3.99 -11.94
N MET A 126 -15.54 -5.05 -11.47
CA MET A 126 -14.27 -5.49 -12.02
C MET A 126 -14.16 -7.02 -12.05
N LEU A 127 -13.33 -7.54 -12.96
CA LEU A 127 -12.89 -8.93 -12.94
C LEU A 127 -11.59 -9.05 -12.14
N ALA A 128 -11.45 -10.14 -11.38
CA ALA A 128 -10.19 -10.48 -10.73
C ALA A 128 -9.92 -11.99 -10.78
N PRO A 129 -8.65 -12.42 -10.95
CA PRO A 129 -8.27 -13.81 -10.73
C PRO A 129 -8.47 -14.21 -9.27
N VAL A 130 -8.83 -15.47 -9.01
CA VAL A 130 -9.11 -15.95 -7.64
C VAL A 130 -7.89 -15.86 -6.72
N GLU A 131 -6.67 -16.00 -7.23
CA GLU A 131 -5.43 -15.87 -6.48
C GLU A 131 -5.12 -14.44 -6.01
N ALA A 132 -5.82 -13.44 -6.53
CA ALA A 132 -5.71 -12.03 -6.10
C ALA A 132 -6.57 -11.70 -4.88
N LEU A 133 -7.53 -12.57 -4.54
CA LEU A 133 -8.57 -12.26 -3.55
C LEU A 133 -8.08 -12.42 -2.12
N ALA A 134 -8.44 -11.45 -1.28
CA ALA A 134 -8.29 -11.48 0.16
C ALA A 134 -9.67 -11.35 0.81
N GLN A 135 -9.95 -12.14 1.84
CA GLN A 135 -11.19 -12.03 2.60
C GLN A 135 -11.18 -10.76 3.46
N ILE A 136 -12.28 -10.01 3.45
CA ILE A 136 -12.44 -8.82 4.29
C ILE A 136 -13.15 -9.21 5.59
N PRO A 137 -12.55 -8.97 6.78
CA PRO A 137 -13.19 -9.23 8.06
C PRO A 137 -14.31 -8.22 8.34
N ASP A 138 -15.39 -8.69 8.99
CA ASP A 138 -16.60 -7.89 9.28
C ASP A 138 -16.36 -6.57 10.04
N PRO A 139 -15.40 -6.47 11.02
CA PRO A 139 -15.18 -5.24 11.76
C PRO A 139 -14.60 -4.07 10.95
N LEU A 140 -14.19 -4.31 9.69
CA LEU A 140 -13.70 -3.26 8.79
C LEU A 140 -14.83 -2.85 7.82
N SER A 141 -15.10 -1.56 7.70
CA SER A 141 -15.94 -1.04 6.62
C SER A 141 -15.22 -1.17 5.27
N ASP A 142 -15.96 -1.08 4.16
CA ASP A 142 -15.37 -1.16 2.82
C ASP A 142 -14.37 -0.02 2.57
N LEU A 143 -14.71 1.18 3.06
CA LEU A 143 -13.84 2.36 2.94
C LEU A 143 -12.54 2.23 3.75
N GLU A 144 -12.61 1.66 4.97
CA GLU A 144 -11.42 1.45 5.80
C GLU A 144 -10.53 0.32 5.27
N ALA A 145 -11.13 -0.72 4.69
CA ALA A 145 -10.38 -1.86 4.18
C ALA A 145 -9.60 -1.52 2.90
N ALA A 146 -10.12 -0.64 2.04
CA ALA A 146 -9.51 -0.32 0.75
C ALA A 146 -8.04 0.14 0.86
N PRO A 147 -7.67 1.16 1.65
CA PRO A 147 -6.27 1.58 1.77
C PRO A 147 -5.37 0.54 2.46
N LEU A 148 -5.93 -0.40 3.22
CA LEU A 148 -5.17 -1.47 3.85
C LEU A 148 -4.63 -2.48 2.84
N LEU A 149 -5.21 -2.55 1.64
CA LEU A 149 -4.80 -3.45 0.56
C LEU A 149 -3.57 -2.97 -0.24
N CYS A 150 -3.10 -1.74 0.01
CA CYS A 150 -1.84 -1.23 -0.55
C CYS A 150 -0.97 -0.59 0.55
N ALA A 151 -1.34 0.59 1.06
CA ALA A 151 -0.56 1.28 2.09
C ALA A 151 -0.47 0.46 3.39
N GLY A 152 -1.56 -0.23 3.77
CA GLY A 152 -1.59 -1.10 4.94
C GLY A 152 -0.66 -2.29 4.79
N ILE A 153 -0.88 -3.13 3.79
CA ILE A 153 -0.07 -4.34 3.56
C ILE A 153 1.41 -3.99 3.38
N THR A 154 1.72 -2.92 2.66
CA THR A 154 3.11 -2.51 2.42
C THR A 154 3.84 -2.21 3.74
N THR A 155 3.21 -1.46 4.64
CA THR A 155 3.82 -1.11 5.93
C THR A 155 3.79 -2.28 6.91
N PHE A 156 2.67 -2.99 7.03
CA PHE A 156 2.54 -4.16 7.89
C PHE A 156 3.55 -5.26 7.53
N ASN A 157 3.59 -5.63 6.25
CA ASN A 157 4.40 -6.73 5.77
C ASN A 157 5.90 -6.42 5.86
N ALA A 158 6.30 -5.17 5.57
CA ALA A 158 7.68 -4.72 5.78
C ALA A 158 8.07 -4.78 7.26
N LEU A 159 7.20 -4.34 8.18
CA LEU A 159 7.45 -4.39 9.62
C LEU A 159 7.57 -5.82 10.15
N ARG A 160 6.62 -6.71 9.83
CA ARG A 160 6.62 -8.09 10.35
C ARG A 160 7.79 -8.93 9.83
N ASN A 161 8.31 -8.62 8.63
CA ASN A 161 9.45 -9.33 8.02
C ASN A 161 10.79 -8.61 8.24
N SER A 162 10.82 -7.52 9.00
CA SER A 162 12.04 -6.73 9.26
C SER A 162 13.08 -7.47 10.10
N GLY A 163 12.64 -8.41 10.93
CA GLY A 163 13.45 -9.07 11.96
C GLY A 163 13.53 -8.27 13.27
N ALA A 164 12.88 -7.10 13.37
CA ALA A 164 12.76 -6.37 14.63
C ALA A 164 11.84 -7.12 15.62
N ARG A 165 12.15 -7.00 16.92
CA ARG A 165 11.42 -7.65 18.01
C ARG A 165 10.69 -6.61 18.87
N ALA A 166 9.62 -7.02 19.53
CA ALA A 166 8.92 -6.17 20.49
C ALA A 166 9.91 -5.55 21.51
N GLY A 167 9.75 -4.26 21.79
CA GLY A 167 10.63 -3.46 22.65
C GLY A 167 11.84 -2.85 21.91
N GLU A 168 12.17 -3.26 20.69
CA GLU A 168 13.25 -2.62 19.93
C GLU A 168 12.77 -1.31 19.27
N VAL A 169 13.71 -0.37 19.09
CA VAL A 169 13.45 0.94 18.47
C VAL A 169 13.16 0.76 16.98
N VAL A 170 11.96 1.12 16.56
CA VAL A 170 11.50 1.13 15.16
C VAL A 170 11.06 2.53 14.76
N ALA A 171 11.74 3.12 13.79
CA ALA A 171 11.46 4.45 13.29
C ALA A 171 10.64 4.41 12.01
N ILE A 172 9.60 5.23 11.93
CA ILE A 172 8.79 5.45 10.72
C ILE A 172 9.18 6.80 10.15
N LEU A 173 9.91 6.79 9.02
CA LEU A 173 10.35 7.98 8.35
C LEU A 173 9.28 8.48 7.36
N GLY A 174 8.61 9.57 7.73
CA GLY A 174 7.48 10.16 7.02
C GLY A 174 6.13 9.79 7.64
N ILE A 175 5.26 10.78 7.84
CA ILE A 175 3.86 10.61 8.28
C ILE A 175 2.95 11.14 7.18
N GLY A 176 2.61 10.25 6.28
CA GLY A 176 1.71 10.47 5.14
C GLY A 176 0.81 9.26 4.94
N GLY A 177 0.40 8.97 3.69
CA GLY A 177 -0.50 7.88 3.34
C GLY A 177 -0.06 6.49 3.81
N LEU A 178 1.24 6.19 3.80
CA LEU A 178 1.82 4.96 4.35
C LEU A 178 2.20 5.13 5.83
N GLY A 179 2.89 6.23 6.16
CA GLY A 179 3.51 6.39 7.47
C GLY A 179 2.53 6.45 8.63
N HIS A 180 1.31 7.04 8.45
CA HIS A 180 0.31 7.05 9.52
C HIS A 180 -0.20 5.63 9.87
N LEU A 181 -0.21 4.70 8.91
CA LEU A 181 -0.47 3.28 9.14
C LEU A 181 0.76 2.60 9.73
N GLY A 182 1.97 2.89 9.19
CA GLY A 182 3.22 2.34 9.71
C GLY A 182 3.43 2.62 11.20
N VAL A 183 3.11 3.83 11.69
CA VAL A 183 3.16 4.17 13.11
C VAL A 183 2.19 3.31 13.92
N GLN A 184 0.95 3.15 13.47
CA GLN A 184 -0.05 2.32 14.15
C GLN A 184 0.39 0.85 14.20
N PHE A 185 0.82 0.29 13.06
CA PHE A 185 1.30 -1.09 13.01
C PHE A 185 2.51 -1.30 13.93
N ALA A 186 3.51 -0.43 13.87
CA ALA A 186 4.69 -0.52 14.71
C ALA A 186 4.33 -0.50 16.20
N ALA A 187 3.47 0.41 16.62
CA ALA A 187 3.00 0.50 18.00
C ALA A 187 2.24 -0.77 18.43
N LYS A 188 1.32 -1.28 17.58
CA LYS A 188 0.53 -2.48 17.90
C LYS A 188 1.33 -3.78 17.85
N MET A 189 2.46 -3.81 17.14
CA MET A 189 3.43 -4.91 17.19
C MET A 189 4.34 -4.87 18.43
N GLY A 190 4.20 -3.85 19.27
CA GLY A 190 4.95 -3.74 20.53
C GLY A 190 6.36 -3.15 20.38
N PHE A 191 6.65 -2.46 19.28
CA PHE A 191 7.93 -1.78 19.08
C PHE A 191 8.00 -0.46 19.87
N GLU A 192 9.19 -0.04 20.26
CA GLU A 192 9.45 1.31 20.70
C GLU A 192 9.40 2.25 19.48
N THR A 193 8.19 2.75 19.18
CA THR A 193 7.89 3.42 17.93
C THR A 193 8.33 4.88 17.93
N VAL A 194 9.16 5.26 16.96
CA VAL A 194 9.60 6.63 16.69
C VAL A 194 8.96 7.10 15.40
N ALA A 195 8.24 8.20 15.43
CA ALA A 195 7.72 8.85 14.23
C ALA A 195 8.64 10.01 13.84
N ILE A 196 9.02 10.08 12.56
CA ILE A 196 9.90 11.14 12.03
C ILE A 196 9.17 11.89 10.92
N ALA A 197 9.01 13.20 11.08
CA ALA A 197 8.42 14.05 10.05
C ALA A 197 8.98 15.48 10.12
N ARG A 198 8.67 16.32 9.15
CA ARG A 198 9.03 17.75 9.14
C ARG A 198 7.98 18.55 9.91
N GLY A 199 8.45 19.47 10.79
CA GLY A 199 7.62 20.35 11.60
C GLY A 199 7.02 19.69 12.82
N GLN A 200 6.65 20.47 13.82
CA GLN A 200 6.06 19.98 15.08
C GLN A 200 4.54 19.78 15.00
N ASP A 201 3.90 20.31 13.99
CA ASP A 201 2.45 20.22 13.78
C ASP A 201 1.90 18.79 13.71
N LYS A 202 2.74 17.82 13.35
CA LYS A 202 2.39 16.40 13.25
C LYS A 202 2.63 15.60 14.54
N GLU A 203 3.31 16.17 15.54
CA GLU A 203 3.62 15.45 16.78
C GLU A 203 2.37 14.97 17.54
N PRO A 204 1.34 15.82 17.77
CA PRO A 204 0.13 15.36 18.46
C PRO A 204 -0.52 14.16 17.77
N LEU A 205 -0.62 14.21 16.44
CA LEU A 205 -1.16 13.11 15.66
C LEU A 205 -0.28 11.86 15.76
N ALA A 206 1.05 11.99 15.65
CA ALA A 206 1.95 10.86 15.77
C ALA A 206 1.82 10.15 17.12
N LYS A 207 1.68 10.92 18.21
CA LYS A 207 1.42 10.39 19.56
C LYS A 207 0.07 9.68 19.63
N GLN A 208 -0.99 10.27 19.06
CA GLN A 208 -2.31 9.65 18.99
C GLN A 208 -2.29 8.32 18.23
N LEU A 209 -1.50 8.23 17.15
CA LEU A 209 -1.31 7.01 16.36
C LEU A 209 -0.45 5.93 17.08
N GLY A 210 0.15 6.27 18.23
CA GLY A 210 0.89 5.34 19.07
C GLY A 210 2.42 5.52 19.04
N ALA A 211 2.96 6.57 18.45
CA ALA A 211 4.38 6.86 18.52
C ALA A 211 4.78 7.23 19.95
N ARG A 212 5.81 6.55 20.50
CA ARG A 212 6.40 6.87 21.78
C ARG A 212 7.30 8.12 21.70
N HIS A 213 8.00 8.28 20.58
CA HIS A 213 8.90 9.39 20.32
C HIS A 213 8.53 10.08 19.01
N TYR A 214 8.81 11.38 18.95
CA TYR A 214 8.66 12.18 17.73
C TYR A 214 9.97 12.90 17.47
N ILE A 215 10.43 12.87 16.23
CA ILE A 215 11.61 13.60 15.75
C ILE A 215 11.17 14.56 14.64
N ASP A 216 11.31 15.86 14.91
CA ASP A 216 11.16 16.89 13.89
C ASP A 216 12.45 16.97 13.06
N SER A 217 12.42 16.40 11.86
CA SER A 217 13.57 16.35 10.95
C SER A 217 13.96 17.73 10.37
N SER A 218 13.19 18.78 10.58
CA SER A 218 13.56 20.15 10.21
C SER A 218 14.33 20.89 11.32
N ALA A 219 14.16 20.47 12.58
CA ALA A 219 14.77 21.09 13.75
C ALA A 219 15.89 20.26 14.39
N GLN A 220 15.92 18.94 14.14
CA GLN A 220 16.84 18.00 14.77
C GLN A 220 17.57 17.15 13.73
N ASN A 221 18.79 16.73 14.08
CA ASN A 221 19.50 15.69 13.34
C ASN A 221 18.88 14.33 13.66
N MET A 222 18.23 13.72 12.66
CA MET A 222 17.54 12.42 12.83
C MET A 222 18.48 11.32 13.30
N ALA A 223 19.71 11.27 12.80
CA ALA A 223 20.68 10.24 13.15
C ALA A 223 21.13 10.36 14.61
N GLU A 224 21.41 11.57 15.07
CA GLU A 224 21.79 11.82 16.48
C GLU A 224 20.62 11.53 17.42
N ALA A 225 19.40 11.97 17.08
CA ALA A 225 18.21 11.70 17.88
C ALA A 225 17.91 10.22 18.02
N LEU A 226 18.02 9.43 16.94
CA LEU A 226 17.87 7.98 16.99
C LEU A 226 18.99 7.30 17.78
N THR A 227 20.24 7.79 17.63
CA THR A 227 21.38 7.27 18.38
C THR A 227 21.22 7.49 19.88
N ALA A 228 20.67 8.62 20.31
CA ALA A 228 20.36 8.90 21.71
C ALA A 228 19.32 7.93 22.31
N LEU A 229 18.50 7.29 21.47
CA LEU A 229 17.56 6.22 21.84
C LEU A 229 18.19 4.83 21.78
N GLY A 230 19.50 4.72 21.54
CA GLY A 230 20.22 3.43 21.39
C GLY A 230 20.37 2.97 19.94
N GLY A 231 19.89 3.72 18.98
CA GLY A 231 19.90 3.40 17.55
C GLY A 231 18.73 2.52 17.11
N ALA A 232 18.19 2.83 15.93
CA ALA A 232 17.04 2.11 15.39
C ALA A 232 17.41 0.70 14.92
N LYS A 233 16.65 -0.31 15.32
CA LYS A 233 16.69 -1.66 14.73
C LYS A 233 16.12 -1.68 13.32
N LEU A 234 15.10 -0.86 13.12
CA LEU A 234 14.46 -0.67 11.82
C LEU A 234 14.15 0.81 11.60
N ILE A 235 14.46 1.30 10.39
CA ILE A 235 13.88 2.52 9.85
C ILE A 235 13.02 2.13 8.66
N LEU A 236 11.70 2.27 8.78
CA LEU A 236 10.76 2.09 7.66
C LEU A 236 10.62 3.42 6.93
N ALA A 237 11.19 3.53 5.73
CA ALA A 237 11.20 4.74 4.92
C ALA A 237 9.98 4.78 4.01
N THR A 238 8.99 5.63 4.35
CA THR A 238 7.77 5.86 3.58
C THR A 238 7.82 7.15 2.76
N VAL A 239 8.91 7.91 2.90
CA VAL A 239 9.17 9.13 2.12
C VAL A 239 9.64 8.80 0.71
N THR A 240 9.51 9.77 -0.21
CA THR A 240 9.94 9.67 -1.61
C THR A 240 11.23 10.48 -1.88
N SER A 241 12.10 10.65 -0.86
CA SER A 241 13.36 11.38 -0.96
C SER A 241 14.53 10.52 -0.53
N GLY A 242 15.43 10.22 -1.48
CA GLY A 242 16.68 9.51 -1.24
C GLY A 242 17.59 10.25 -0.26
N LYS A 243 17.62 11.60 -0.32
CA LYS A 243 18.35 12.45 0.61
C LYS A 243 17.87 12.27 2.06
N ALA A 244 16.55 12.23 2.28
CA ALA A 244 16.01 12.02 3.63
C ALA A 244 16.31 10.60 4.14
N MET A 245 16.25 9.59 3.27
CA MET A 245 16.66 8.22 3.60
C MET A 245 18.13 8.15 3.99
N SER A 246 19.01 8.74 3.19
CA SER A 246 20.46 8.80 3.45
C SER A 246 20.77 9.45 4.80
N ALA A 247 20.12 10.59 5.11
CA ALA A 247 20.31 11.30 6.37
C ALA A 247 19.89 10.46 7.60
N ALA A 248 18.95 9.54 7.46
CA ALA A 248 18.48 8.69 8.54
C ALA A 248 19.41 7.49 8.84
N LEU A 249 20.27 7.08 7.87
CA LEU A 249 21.11 5.88 7.99
C LEU A 249 22.06 5.89 9.18
N GLY A 250 22.56 7.08 9.56
CA GLY A 250 23.42 7.23 10.74
C GLY A 250 22.75 6.83 12.06
N GLY A 251 21.41 6.90 12.11
CA GLY A 251 20.61 6.54 13.28
C GLY A 251 20.33 5.04 13.44
N LEU A 252 20.79 4.20 12.51
CA LEU A 252 20.67 2.74 12.65
C LEU A 252 21.58 2.23 13.76
N GLY A 253 21.06 1.36 14.60
CA GLY A 253 21.81 0.61 15.61
C GLY A 253 22.66 -0.52 14.99
N ILE A 254 23.26 -1.37 15.85
CA ILE A 254 23.93 -2.60 15.41
C ILE A 254 22.89 -3.56 14.82
N ASP A 255 23.24 -4.19 13.68
CA ASP A 255 22.33 -5.02 12.89
C ASP A 255 21.04 -4.28 12.47
N GLY A 256 21.09 -2.96 12.45
CA GLY A 256 19.96 -2.12 12.06
C GLY A 256 19.74 -2.15 10.55
N LYS A 257 18.47 -1.99 10.16
CA LYS A 257 18.03 -2.05 8.76
C LYS A 257 17.20 -0.84 8.38
N LEU A 258 17.45 -0.26 7.20
CA LEU A 258 16.51 0.64 6.57
C LEU A 258 15.73 -0.12 5.51
N ILE A 259 14.39 -0.13 5.61
CA ILE A 259 13.51 -0.72 4.59
C ILE A 259 12.82 0.41 3.81
N MET A 260 13.03 0.43 2.50
CA MET A 260 12.42 1.37 1.58
C MET A 260 11.08 0.83 1.08
N VAL A 261 10.01 1.60 1.27
CA VAL A 261 8.67 1.32 0.72
C VAL A 261 8.12 2.53 -0.04
N GLY A 262 8.70 3.71 0.14
CA GLY A 262 8.45 4.89 -0.70
C GLY A 262 9.30 4.85 -1.96
N VAL A 263 8.68 5.06 -3.12
CA VAL A 263 9.38 5.08 -4.42
C VAL A 263 10.02 6.46 -4.63
N SER A 264 11.32 6.49 -4.96
CA SER A 264 12.09 7.70 -5.27
C SER A 264 13.01 7.42 -6.46
N GLU A 265 13.21 8.43 -7.31
CA GLU A 265 14.24 8.40 -8.35
C GLU A 265 15.62 8.87 -7.82
N GLU A 266 15.62 9.53 -6.64
CA GLU A 266 16.86 9.96 -5.99
C GLU A 266 17.61 8.75 -5.41
N PRO A 267 18.95 8.66 -5.58
CA PRO A 267 19.73 7.59 -4.97
C PRO A 267 19.81 7.72 -3.45
N VAL A 268 20.01 6.59 -2.77
CA VAL A 268 20.35 6.54 -1.34
C VAL A 268 21.85 6.37 -1.20
N GLU A 269 22.50 7.33 -0.56
CA GLU A 269 23.95 7.31 -0.27
C GLU A 269 24.21 6.58 1.05
N VAL A 270 25.07 5.54 0.99
CA VAL A 270 25.35 4.66 2.13
C VAL A 270 26.77 4.91 2.66
N PRO A 271 26.94 5.32 3.94
CA PRO A 271 28.25 5.49 4.55
C PRO A 271 28.91 4.13 4.84
N ILE A 272 29.98 3.79 4.12
CA ILE A 272 30.55 2.44 4.08
C ILE A 272 31.04 1.97 5.46
N ALA A 273 31.89 2.76 6.13
CA ALA A 273 32.53 2.33 7.39
C ALA A 273 31.52 2.04 8.53
N PRO A 274 30.53 2.92 8.83
CA PRO A 274 29.50 2.61 9.82
C PRO A 274 28.64 1.40 9.45
N PHE A 275 28.45 1.11 8.16
CA PHE A 275 27.70 -0.06 7.71
C PHE A 275 28.45 -1.36 7.97
N ILE A 276 29.74 -1.39 7.64
CA ILE A 276 30.61 -2.56 7.93
C ILE A 276 30.68 -2.83 9.44
N MET A 277 31.03 -1.81 10.21
CA MET A 277 31.25 -1.94 11.67
C MET A 277 29.98 -2.29 12.44
N GLY A 278 28.83 -1.79 11.98
CA GLY A 278 27.52 -2.03 12.62
C GLY A 278 26.73 -3.17 12.00
N ARG A 279 27.23 -3.84 10.94
CA ARG A 279 26.48 -4.84 10.13
C ARG A 279 25.12 -4.32 9.67
N ARG A 280 25.05 -3.04 9.29
CA ARG A 280 23.83 -2.37 8.88
C ARG A 280 23.45 -2.74 7.46
N SER A 281 22.15 -2.60 7.10
CA SER A 281 21.68 -2.93 5.77
C SER A 281 20.62 -1.96 5.26
N VAL A 282 20.47 -1.89 3.93
CA VAL A 282 19.38 -1.21 3.23
C VAL A 282 18.68 -2.25 2.36
N GLN A 283 17.35 -2.26 2.40
CA GLN A 283 16.54 -3.24 1.69
C GLN A 283 15.29 -2.57 1.11
N GLY A 284 14.88 -2.94 -0.12
CA GLY A 284 13.56 -2.65 -0.65
C GLY A 284 12.55 -3.70 -0.18
N TRP A 285 11.27 -3.31 -0.04
CA TRP A 285 10.20 -4.25 0.26
C TRP A 285 9.00 -4.00 -0.66
N PRO A 286 8.62 -4.98 -1.51
CA PRO A 286 7.43 -4.87 -2.34
C PRO A 286 6.20 -5.29 -1.52
N SER A 287 5.18 -4.51 -1.41
CA SER A 287 3.87 -4.85 -0.83
C SER A 287 3.74 -6.28 -0.21
N GLY A 288 2.92 -7.16 -0.81
CA GLY A 288 2.75 -8.56 -0.42
C GLY A 288 1.71 -9.26 -1.28
N THR A 289 1.43 -10.53 -0.99
CA THR A 289 0.45 -11.38 -1.67
C THR A 289 -0.98 -11.11 -1.18
N SER A 290 -1.97 -11.78 -1.78
CA SER A 290 -3.36 -11.76 -1.28
C SER A 290 -3.47 -12.30 0.15
N MET A 291 -2.67 -13.31 0.52
CA MET A 291 -2.62 -13.80 1.91
C MET A 291 -2.04 -12.77 2.87
N ASP A 292 -0.98 -12.06 2.46
CA ASP A 292 -0.44 -10.95 3.26
C ASP A 292 -1.47 -9.80 3.42
N SER A 293 -2.30 -9.57 2.40
CA SER A 293 -3.44 -8.64 2.48
C SER A 293 -4.45 -9.10 3.53
N GLN A 294 -4.82 -10.38 3.51
CA GLN A 294 -5.75 -10.97 4.47
C GLN A 294 -5.21 -10.88 5.91
N ASP A 295 -3.94 -11.20 6.12
CA ASP A 295 -3.28 -11.05 7.42
C ASP A 295 -3.26 -9.59 7.91
N THR A 296 -3.00 -8.64 6.99
CA THR A 296 -3.02 -7.20 7.28
C THR A 296 -4.40 -6.75 7.74
N LEU A 297 -5.44 -7.17 7.03
CA LEU A 297 -6.83 -6.86 7.34
C LEU A 297 -7.25 -7.50 8.69
N ALA A 298 -6.90 -8.76 8.90
CA ALA A 298 -7.18 -9.46 10.15
C ALA A 298 -6.48 -8.80 11.35
N PHE A 299 -5.21 -8.45 11.22
CA PHE A 299 -4.47 -7.74 12.24
C PHE A 299 -5.04 -6.35 12.53
N SER A 300 -5.45 -5.62 11.47
CA SER A 300 -6.08 -4.31 11.62
C SER A 300 -7.43 -4.40 12.34
N ALA A 301 -8.26 -5.40 12.00
CA ALA A 301 -9.52 -5.66 12.68
C ALA A 301 -9.32 -6.00 14.16
N LEU A 302 -8.36 -6.90 14.46
CA LEU A 302 -8.04 -7.34 15.81
C LEU A 302 -7.52 -6.20 16.70
N THR A 303 -6.67 -5.33 16.16
CA THR A 303 -5.94 -4.33 16.95
C THR A 303 -6.56 -2.93 16.89
N GLY A 304 -7.63 -2.74 16.08
CA GLY A 304 -8.31 -1.47 15.92
C GLY A 304 -7.55 -0.47 15.05
N ILE A 305 -6.59 -0.90 14.24
CA ILE A 305 -5.91 -0.01 13.29
C ILE A 305 -6.88 0.42 12.18
N ARG A 306 -6.90 1.73 11.92
CA ARG A 306 -7.75 2.30 10.87
C ARG A 306 -6.98 3.35 10.06
N PRO A 307 -7.15 3.38 8.73
CA PRO A 307 -6.67 4.50 7.94
C PRO A 307 -7.50 5.74 8.21
N MET A 308 -6.86 6.91 8.12
CA MET A 308 -7.57 8.18 8.03
C MET A 308 -7.92 8.43 6.58
N ILE A 309 -9.22 8.59 6.27
CA ILE A 309 -9.74 8.62 4.90
C ILE A 309 -10.49 9.91 4.59
N GLU A 310 -10.44 10.32 3.31
CA GLU A 310 -11.31 11.31 2.67
C GLU A 310 -12.10 10.58 1.58
N GLU A 311 -13.44 10.60 1.67
CA GLU A 311 -14.33 9.90 0.75
C GLU A 311 -14.72 10.77 -0.43
N PHE A 312 -14.72 10.20 -1.64
CA PHE A 312 -15.22 10.83 -2.86
C PHE A 312 -16.12 9.84 -3.63
N PRO A 313 -17.17 10.32 -4.31
CA PRO A 313 -17.92 9.47 -5.22
C PRO A 313 -17.08 9.16 -6.49
N LEU A 314 -17.36 8.03 -7.14
CA LEU A 314 -16.65 7.60 -8.36
C LEU A 314 -16.63 8.68 -9.44
N GLU A 315 -17.73 9.41 -9.60
CA GLU A 315 -17.88 10.49 -10.60
C GLU A 315 -16.90 11.65 -10.40
N ARG A 316 -16.33 11.80 -9.19
CA ARG A 316 -15.33 12.81 -8.85
C ARG A 316 -13.90 12.24 -8.78
N ALA A 317 -13.63 11.15 -9.47
CA ALA A 317 -12.32 10.47 -9.41
C ALA A 317 -11.17 11.37 -9.85
N GLU A 318 -11.34 12.25 -10.85
CA GLU A 318 -10.29 13.19 -11.29
C GLU A 318 -9.94 14.19 -10.17
N GLU A 319 -10.93 14.73 -9.49
CA GLU A 319 -10.72 15.65 -8.36
C GLU A 319 -10.06 14.91 -7.18
N ALA A 320 -10.52 13.71 -6.87
CA ALA A 320 -9.99 12.86 -5.82
C ALA A 320 -8.52 12.49 -6.08
N TYR A 321 -8.17 12.20 -7.34
CA TYR A 321 -6.80 11.94 -7.76
C TYR A 321 -5.90 13.17 -7.57
N HIS A 322 -6.36 14.36 -7.97
CA HIS A 322 -5.62 15.60 -7.74
C HIS A 322 -5.49 15.92 -6.24
N ARG A 323 -6.51 15.62 -5.44
CA ARG A 323 -6.45 15.76 -3.98
C ARG A 323 -5.33 14.89 -3.39
N MET A 324 -5.19 13.65 -3.84
CA MET A 324 -4.09 12.76 -3.43
C MET A 324 -2.73 13.30 -3.88
N LEU A 325 -2.58 13.69 -5.16
CA LEU A 325 -1.31 14.18 -5.71
C LEU A 325 -0.79 15.45 -5.03
N SER A 326 -1.69 16.34 -4.62
CA SER A 326 -1.32 17.59 -3.93
C SER A 326 -0.66 17.36 -2.56
N GLY A 327 -0.70 16.14 -2.01
CA GLY A 327 -0.22 15.81 -0.67
C GLY A 327 -1.04 16.46 0.45
N ALA A 328 -2.17 17.10 0.11
CA ALA A 328 -3.04 17.78 1.08
C ALA A 328 -4.04 16.84 1.75
N ALA A 329 -4.23 15.63 1.21
CA ALA A 329 -5.11 14.63 1.82
C ALA A 329 -4.63 14.20 3.22
N ARG A 330 -5.57 13.88 4.11
CA ARG A 330 -5.31 13.45 5.50
C ARG A 330 -6.05 12.15 5.83
N PHE A 331 -5.52 10.98 5.36
CA PHE A 331 -4.31 10.81 4.55
C PHE A 331 -4.59 10.02 3.28
N ARG A 332 -5.64 9.19 3.27
CA ARG A 332 -5.99 8.34 2.14
C ARG A 332 -7.26 8.85 1.49
N VAL A 333 -7.26 8.90 0.17
CA VAL A 333 -8.45 9.21 -0.61
C VAL A 333 -9.07 7.90 -1.07
N VAL A 334 -10.39 7.76 -0.91
CA VAL A 334 -11.12 6.54 -1.26
C VAL A 334 -12.33 6.91 -2.12
N LEU A 335 -12.44 6.27 -3.27
CA LEU A 335 -13.62 6.34 -4.13
C LEU A 335 -14.68 5.36 -3.61
N LYS A 336 -15.91 5.85 -3.47
CA LYS A 336 -17.11 5.06 -3.21
C LYS A 336 -17.88 4.89 -4.50
N THR A 337 -18.27 3.64 -4.80
CA THR A 337 -18.92 3.28 -6.07
C THR A 337 -20.42 3.00 -5.90
N ALA A 338 -20.91 2.81 -4.69
CA ALA A 338 -22.30 2.52 -4.35
C ALA A 338 -22.75 3.25 -3.07
#